data_d714c0db273f94a3f81ca76ef02de6e8
#
_entry.id   d714c0db273f94a3f81ca76ef02de6e8
#
_cell.length_a   1.000
_cell.length_b   1.000
_cell.length_c   1.000
_cell.angle_alpha   90.00
_cell.angle_beta   90.00
_cell.angle_gamma   90.00
#
_symmetry.space_group_name_H-M   'P 1'
#
loop_
_entity.id
_entity.type
_entity.pdbx_description
1 polymer ?
#
loop_
_entity_poly.entity_id
_entity_poly.type
_entity_poly.pdbx_seq_one_letter_code
_entity_poly.pdbx_strand_id
1 'polypeptide(L)'
;MQRAERLLDMIQSLRRRRRPVTAETLAAELNVSVRTVYRDIGALVRQGVPVRGEAGIGYVLDAGFDLPPLMLSPDEIEAVLVGMRWLTERADPSLARAAEDVVSKIGAVLPSHLKPILLDGALFAASYPGDLPVDRVDIAPVRAAIRNGRKLRIAYSDESGQATQRMIWPIGMTFYERVRVVIAWCELRQAFRHFRTDRITELAALEERYPGRRAELFRRWQKEEERTREEWARCQREGREAPQQAQPASEAAPQPRSTTPPTSFARPEATSASAAG
;
A
#
# COMPACT_ATOMS: atom_id res chain seq x y z
N MET A 1 -1.06 22.61 26.42
CA MET A 1 -1.65 22.38 25.10
C MET A 1 -2.63 23.47 24.79
N GLN A 2 -2.44 24.24 23.71
CA GLN A 2 -3.34 25.30 23.32
C GLN A 2 -4.68 24.71 22.84
N ARG A 3 -5.77 25.47 22.95
CA ARG A 3 -7.12 24.99 22.60
C ARG A 3 -7.22 24.55 21.12
N ALA A 4 -6.60 25.30 20.20
CA ALA A 4 -6.63 24.98 18.77
C ALA A 4 -5.91 23.65 18.48
N GLU A 5 -4.73 23.44 19.03
CA GLU A 5 -3.95 22.22 18.95
C GLU A 5 -4.76 21.02 19.44
N ARG A 6 -5.39 21.12 20.61
CA ARG A 6 -6.24 20.06 21.16
C ARG A 6 -7.45 19.71 20.30
N LEU A 7 -8.10 20.71 19.65
CA LEU A 7 -9.21 20.45 18.73
C LEU A 7 -8.76 19.68 17.49
N LEU A 8 -7.57 19.97 16.96
CA LEU A 8 -6.97 19.22 15.85
C LEU A 8 -6.65 17.78 16.26
N ASP A 9 -6.03 17.60 17.43
CA ASP A 9 -5.71 16.26 17.95
C ASP A 9 -6.98 15.43 18.18
N MET A 10 -8.06 16.05 18.64
CA MET A 10 -9.37 15.42 18.80
C MET A 10 -9.95 14.95 17.46
N ILE A 11 -9.90 15.79 16.43
CA ILE A 11 -10.32 15.41 15.06
C ILE A 11 -9.46 14.23 14.56
N GLN A 12 -8.15 14.27 14.77
CA GLN A 12 -7.24 13.18 14.37
C GLN A 12 -7.53 11.87 15.11
N SER A 13 -7.80 11.94 16.42
CA SER A 13 -8.17 10.79 17.22
C SER A 13 -9.47 10.14 16.73
N LEU A 14 -10.51 10.93 16.46
CA LEU A 14 -11.78 10.46 15.91
C LEU A 14 -11.60 9.85 14.51
N ARG A 15 -10.76 10.44 13.67
CA ARG A 15 -10.48 9.98 12.29
C ARG A 15 -9.83 8.59 12.24
N ARG A 16 -8.88 8.31 13.14
CA ARG A 16 -8.20 7.01 13.20
C ARG A 16 -9.15 5.84 13.52
N ARG A 17 -10.34 6.17 14.03
CA ARG A 17 -11.31 5.18 14.51
C ARG A 17 -12.56 5.15 13.64
N ARG A 18 -12.93 3.96 13.22
CA ARG A 18 -14.18 3.72 12.46
C ARG A 18 -15.36 3.34 13.35
N ARG A 19 -15.15 3.27 14.66
CA ARG A 19 -16.16 2.94 15.68
C ARG A 19 -16.28 4.09 16.66
N PRO A 20 -17.45 4.31 17.28
CA PRO A 20 -17.62 5.31 18.30
C PRO A 20 -16.59 5.17 19.42
N VAL A 21 -16.03 6.27 19.86
CA VAL A 21 -15.07 6.35 20.95
C VAL A 21 -15.67 7.17 22.09
N THR A 22 -15.55 6.70 23.34
CA THR A 22 -16.16 7.34 24.49
C THR A 22 -15.42 8.62 24.89
N ALA A 23 -16.11 9.53 25.57
CA ALA A 23 -15.50 10.78 26.05
C ALA A 23 -14.37 10.51 27.06
N GLU A 24 -14.44 9.44 27.84
CA GLU A 24 -13.40 9.02 28.80
C GLU A 24 -12.12 8.61 28.05
N THR A 25 -12.25 7.85 26.98
CA THR A 25 -11.12 7.44 26.13
C THR A 25 -10.43 8.65 25.50
N LEU A 26 -11.22 9.59 24.94
CA LEU A 26 -10.68 10.83 24.38
C LEU A 26 -10.03 11.70 25.46
N ALA A 27 -10.61 11.77 26.66
CA ALA A 27 -10.08 12.53 27.77
C ALA A 27 -8.70 12.00 28.23
N ALA A 28 -8.57 10.68 28.32
CA ALA A 28 -7.31 10.01 28.65
C ALA A 28 -6.24 10.25 27.56
N GLU A 29 -6.59 10.10 26.29
CA GLU A 29 -5.68 10.28 25.15
C GLU A 29 -5.16 11.71 25.02
N LEU A 30 -6.06 12.68 25.21
CA LEU A 30 -5.74 14.11 25.09
C LEU A 30 -5.27 14.75 26.40
N ASN A 31 -5.19 13.95 27.47
CA ASN A 31 -4.82 14.40 28.82
C ASN A 31 -5.65 15.60 29.32
N VAL A 32 -6.98 15.49 29.21
CA VAL A 32 -7.94 16.52 29.64
C VAL A 32 -9.10 15.90 30.41
N SER A 33 -9.94 16.73 31.02
CA SER A 33 -11.16 16.24 31.68
C SER A 33 -12.25 15.89 30.66
N VAL A 34 -13.11 14.93 30.99
CA VAL A 34 -14.30 14.54 30.20
C VAL A 34 -15.19 15.75 29.90
N ARG A 35 -15.35 16.68 30.85
CA ARG A 35 -16.06 17.96 30.67
C ARG A 35 -15.42 18.81 29.54
N THR A 36 -14.11 18.81 29.45
CA THR A 36 -13.39 19.52 28.38
C THR A 36 -13.67 18.85 27.02
N VAL A 37 -13.69 17.50 26.95
CA VAL A 37 -14.03 16.76 25.72
C VAL A 37 -15.42 17.16 25.23
N TYR A 38 -16.45 17.16 26.09
CA TYR A 38 -17.80 17.54 25.67
C TYR A 38 -17.88 18.99 25.15
N ARG A 39 -17.18 19.92 25.80
CA ARG A 39 -17.13 21.33 25.37
C ARG A 39 -16.43 21.45 24.00
N ASP A 40 -15.36 20.74 23.80
CA ASP A 40 -14.57 20.79 22.58
C ASP A 40 -15.28 20.08 21.41
N ILE A 41 -15.95 18.95 21.63
CA ILE A 41 -16.87 18.32 20.64
C ILE A 41 -17.99 19.27 20.24
N GLY A 42 -18.64 19.93 21.22
CA GLY A 42 -19.66 20.95 20.92
C GLY A 42 -19.11 22.15 20.13
N ALA A 43 -17.85 22.50 20.31
CA ALA A 43 -17.21 23.53 19.49
C ALA A 43 -16.96 23.07 18.07
N LEU A 44 -16.48 21.84 17.87
CA LEU A 44 -16.26 21.23 16.55
C LEU A 44 -17.57 21.13 15.75
N VAL A 45 -18.64 20.65 16.37
CA VAL A 45 -19.98 20.56 15.74
C VAL A 45 -20.49 21.94 15.32
N ARG A 46 -20.33 22.99 16.17
CA ARG A 46 -20.69 24.36 15.79
C ARG A 46 -19.86 24.92 14.63
N GLN A 47 -18.65 24.43 14.44
CA GLN A 47 -17.76 24.78 13.32
C GLN A 47 -18.03 23.98 12.07
N GLY A 48 -19.08 23.13 12.06
CA GLY A 48 -19.46 22.32 10.90
C GLY A 48 -18.70 20.99 10.77
N VAL A 49 -17.91 20.60 11.79
CA VAL A 49 -17.27 19.29 11.80
C VAL A 49 -18.34 18.22 12.07
N PRO A 50 -18.58 17.26 11.18
CA PRO A 50 -19.67 16.29 11.31
C PRO A 50 -19.31 15.18 12.30
N VAL A 51 -19.27 15.52 13.57
CA VAL A 51 -19.14 14.56 14.68
C VAL A 51 -20.52 14.12 15.09
N ARG A 52 -20.78 12.80 14.99
CA ARG A 52 -21.99 12.16 15.51
C ARG A 52 -21.70 11.40 16.80
N GLY A 53 -22.66 11.35 17.68
CA GLY A 53 -22.60 10.59 18.92
C GLY A 53 -23.25 11.30 20.09
N GLU A 54 -23.39 10.57 21.19
CA GLU A 54 -24.02 11.03 22.42
C GLU A 54 -23.17 10.65 23.62
N ALA A 55 -23.37 11.38 24.72
CA ALA A 55 -22.74 11.08 26.00
C ALA A 55 -23.13 9.64 26.43
N GLY A 56 -22.13 8.84 26.81
CA GLY A 56 -22.30 7.45 27.23
C GLY A 56 -22.26 6.43 26.08
N ILE A 57 -22.50 6.81 24.83
CA ILE A 57 -22.42 5.92 23.65
C ILE A 57 -21.07 6.08 22.94
N GLY A 58 -20.57 7.32 22.88
CA GLY A 58 -19.34 7.66 22.19
C GLY A 58 -19.56 8.52 20.95
N TYR A 59 -18.45 8.98 20.39
CA TYR A 59 -18.40 9.92 19.28
C TYR A 59 -17.66 9.31 18.10
N VAL A 60 -18.14 9.60 16.89
CA VAL A 60 -17.53 9.17 15.62
C VAL A 60 -17.59 10.33 14.62
N LEU A 61 -16.56 10.46 13.80
CA LEU A 61 -16.53 11.41 12.69
C LEU A 61 -17.20 10.75 11.47
N ASP A 62 -18.13 11.45 10.82
CA ASP A 62 -18.80 10.96 9.62
C ASP A 62 -17.85 10.79 8.45
N ALA A 63 -18.18 9.82 7.60
CA ALA A 63 -17.49 9.64 6.33
C ALA A 63 -17.82 10.81 5.38
N GLY A 64 -16.79 11.32 4.67
CA GLY A 64 -16.96 12.37 3.66
C GLY A 64 -16.67 13.79 4.16
N PHE A 65 -16.17 13.94 5.39
CA PHE A 65 -15.64 15.23 5.83
C PHE A 65 -14.33 15.51 5.08
N ASP A 66 -14.33 16.54 4.26
CA ASP A 66 -13.13 17.03 3.58
C ASP A 66 -12.05 17.32 4.60
N LEU A 67 -10.87 16.77 4.34
CA LEU A 67 -9.74 16.83 5.26
C LEU A 67 -9.46 18.29 5.63
N PRO A 68 -9.46 18.66 6.93
CA PRO A 68 -8.79 19.90 7.34
C PRO A 68 -7.34 19.84 6.83
N PRO A 69 -6.63 20.98 6.71
CA PRO A 69 -5.27 20.99 6.24
C PRO A 69 -4.49 19.88 6.95
N LEU A 70 -3.96 18.92 6.16
CA LEU A 70 -3.12 17.85 6.67
C LEU A 70 -1.87 18.52 7.25
N MET A 71 -1.83 18.65 8.57
CA MET A 71 -0.61 19.07 9.26
C MET A 71 0.31 17.85 9.32
N LEU A 72 1.11 17.68 8.27
CA LEU A 72 2.12 16.63 8.21
C LEU A 72 3.42 17.15 8.84
N SER A 73 4.01 16.36 9.72
CA SER A 73 5.38 16.57 10.19
C SER A 73 6.38 16.32 9.04
N PRO A 74 7.62 16.82 9.16
CA PRO A 74 8.67 16.51 8.18
C PRO A 74 8.80 15.01 7.91
N ASP A 75 8.84 14.17 8.94
CA ASP A 75 8.97 12.72 8.82
C ASP A 75 7.77 12.07 8.09
N GLU A 76 6.55 12.57 8.33
CA GLU A 76 5.35 12.10 7.64
C GLU A 76 5.36 12.49 6.16
N ILE A 77 5.88 13.67 5.83
CA ILE A 77 6.07 14.11 4.43
C ILE A 77 7.10 13.20 3.75
N GLU A 78 8.25 12.95 4.36
CA GLU A 78 9.29 12.05 3.83
C GLU A 78 8.73 10.63 3.60
N ALA A 79 8.00 10.08 4.57
CA ALA A 79 7.37 8.76 4.44
C ALA A 79 6.40 8.70 3.26
N VAL A 80 5.56 9.71 3.08
CA VAL A 80 4.65 9.80 1.92
C VAL A 80 5.44 9.89 0.61
N LEU A 81 6.47 10.73 0.54
CA LEU A 81 7.27 10.92 -0.67
C LEU A 81 7.99 9.64 -1.10
N VAL A 82 8.62 8.94 -0.15
CA VAL A 82 9.28 7.65 -0.42
C VAL A 82 8.26 6.64 -0.94
N GLY A 83 7.09 6.54 -0.28
CA GLY A 83 6.02 5.64 -0.69
C GLY A 83 5.47 5.96 -2.08
N MET A 84 5.26 7.25 -2.39
CA MET A 84 4.76 7.67 -3.70
C MET A 84 5.79 7.45 -4.81
N ARG A 85 7.08 7.77 -4.57
CA ARG A 85 8.16 7.49 -5.53
C ARG A 85 8.28 6.01 -5.82
N TRP A 86 8.29 5.18 -4.77
CA TRP A 86 8.30 3.72 -4.91
C TRP A 86 7.12 3.21 -5.75
N LEU A 87 5.93 3.78 -5.53
CA LEU A 87 4.72 3.41 -6.25
C LEU A 87 4.75 3.87 -7.72
N THR A 88 5.25 5.08 -8.00
CA THR A 88 5.38 5.61 -9.37
C THR A 88 6.22 4.70 -10.25
N GLU A 89 7.27 4.12 -9.69
CA GLU A 89 8.16 3.22 -10.44
C GLU A 89 7.58 1.81 -10.65
N ARG A 90 6.69 1.36 -9.77
CA ARG A 90 6.22 -0.04 -9.74
C ARG A 90 4.75 -0.24 -10.10
N ALA A 91 3.97 0.81 -10.11
CA ALA A 91 2.55 0.71 -10.43
C ALA A 91 2.28 0.75 -11.95
N ASP A 92 1.04 0.45 -12.31
CA ASP A 92 0.54 0.72 -13.65
C ASP A 92 0.49 2.23 -13.92
N PRO A 93 0.49 2.66 -15.19
CA PRO A 93 0.56 4.09 -15.53
C PRO A 93 -0.53 4.96 -14.91
N SER A 94 -1.71 4.41 -14.63
CA SER A 94 -2.80 5.19 -14.03
C SER A 94 -2.60 5.41 -12.54
N LEU A 95 -2.04 4.43 -11.83
CA LEU A 95 -1.73 4.55 -10.40
C LEU A 95 -0.45 5.36 -10.19
N ALA A 96 0.53 5.24 -11.09
CA ALA A 96 1.74 6.06 -11.09
C ALA A 96 1.39 7.55 -11.20
N ARG A 97 0.57 7.93 -12.18
CA ARG A 97 0.07 9.32 -12.29
C ARG A 97 -0.67 9.78 -11.04
N ALA A 98 -1.50 8.91 -10.45
CA ALA A 98 -2.19 9.27 -9.21
C ALA A 98 -1.22 9.52 -8.03
N ALA A 99 -0.09 8.80 -7.98
CA ALA A 99 0.96 9.04 -6.99
C ALA A 99 1.66 10.39 -7.22
N GLU A 100 1.99 10.73 -8.48
CA GLU A 100 2.53 12.05 -8.86
C GLU A 100 1.57 13.18 -8.51
N ASP A 101 0.27 13.01 -8.78
CA ASP A 101 -0.76 13.98 -8.43
C ASP A 101 -0.84 14.23 -6.91
N VAL A 102 -0.67 13.17 -6.09
CA VAL A 102 -0.62 13.30 -4.63
C VAL A 102 0.58 14.14 -4.21
N VAL A 103 1.77 13.86 -4.74
CA VAL A 103 3.00 14.64 -4.46
C VAL A 103 2.82 16.10 -4.84
N SER A 104 2.26 16.36 -6.04
CA SER A 104 1.97 17.71 -6.51
C SER A 104 1.00 18.48 -5.60
N LYS A 105 -0.10 17.82 -5.18
CA LYS A 105 -1.09 18.42 -4.25
C LYS A 105 -0.49 18.73 -2.89
N ILE A 106 0.33 17.85 -2.35
CA ILE A 106 1.06 18.09 -1.10
C ILE A 106 1.99 19.29 -1.26
N GLY A 107 2.77 19.32 -2.34
CA GLY A 107 3.69 20.44 -2.63
C GLY A 107 3.00 21.80 -2.76
N ALA A 108 1.77 21.82 -3.29
CA ALA A 108 0.99 23.05 -3.42
C ALA A 108 0.56 23.67 -2.07
N VAL A 109 0.37 22.85 -1.05
CA VAL A 109 -0.11 23.29 0.29
C VAL A 109 1.01 23.34 1.34
N LEU A 110 2.21 22.85 1.02
CA LEU A 110 3.34 22.85 1.93
C LEU A 110 3.83 24.28 2.22
N PRO A 111 4.07 24.62 3.51
CA PRO A 111 4.79 25.83 3.88
C PRO A 111 6.18 25.89 3.22
N SER A 112 6.64 27.12 2.94
CA SER A 112 7.92 27.34 2.21
C SER A 112 9.13 26.68 2.86
N HIS A 113 9.17 26.61 4.20
CA HIS A 113 10.28 26.00 4.95
C HIS A 113 10.31 24.46 4.84
N LEU A 114 9.24 23.81 4.43
CA LEU A 114 9.15 22.35 4.23
C LEU A 114 9.30 21.95 2.76
N LYS A 115 9.24 22.91 1.82
CA LYS A 115 9.44 22.61 0.38
C LYS A 115 10.78 21.97 0.03
N PRO A 116 11.91 22.25 0.70
CA PRO A 116 13.16 21.55 0.45
C PRO A 116 13.06 20.03 0.62
N ILE A 117 12.24 19.53 1.55
CA ILE A 117 12.03 18.09 1.74
C ILE A 117 11.48 17.44 0.46
N LEU A 118 10.63 18.15 -0.27
CA LEU A 118 10.06 17.67 -1.52
C LEU A 118 11.07 17.68 -2.68
N LEU A 119 11.95 18.70 -2.73
CA LEU A 119 12.90 18.93 -3.82
C LEU A 119 14.21 18.18 -3.59
N ASP A 120 14.73 18.21 -2.35
CA ASP A 120 16.07 17.76 -1.99
C ASP A 120 16.04 16.54 -1.06
N GLY A 121 14.90 15.82 -1.01
CA GLY A 121 14.70 14.69 -0.09
C GLY A 121 15.86 13.68 -0.14
N ALA A 122 16.43 13.38 1.02
CA ALA A 122 17.57 12.48 1.17
C ALA A 122 17.20 10.99 1.08
N LEU A 123 15.91 10.66 1.09
CA LEU A 123 15.42 9.30 1.07
C LEU A 123 14.93 8.91 -0.33
N PHE A 124 15.46 7.82 -0.85
CA PHE A 124 15.13 7.28 -2.16
C PHE A 124 14.62 5.85 -2.04
N ALA A 125 13.60 5.52 -2.82
CA ALA A 125 13.30 4.14 -3.12
C ALA A 125 14.25 3.69 -4.23
N ALA A 126 15.19 2.82 -3.90
CA ALA A 126 16.11 2.30 -4.92
C ALA A 126 15.35 1.34 -5.85
N SER A 127 15.41 1.60 -7.16
CA SER A 127 15.01 0.66 -8.19
C SER A 127 16.08 0.59 -9.27
N TYR A 128 16.24 -0.60 -9.81
CA TYR A 128 17.16 -0.78 -10.93
C TYR A 128 16.37 -0.73 -12.25
N PRO A 129 16.81 0.05 -13.25
CA PRO A 129 16.18 0.08 -14.56
C PRO A 129 16.10 -1.34 -15.16
N GLY A 130 14.92 -1.74 -15.63
CA GLY A 130 14.71 -3.06 -16.25
C GLY A 130 14.30 -4.18 -15.29
N ASP A 131 14.16 -3.93 -13.99
CA ASP A 131 13.79 -4.96 -13.02
C ASP A 131 12.31 -5.37 -13.06
N LEU A 132 11.42 -4.53 -13.57
CA LEU A 132 10.01 -4.87 -13.69
C LEU A 132 9.71 -5.45 -15.07
N PRO A 133 9.15 -6.68 -15.12
CA PRO A 133 8.61 -7.21 -16.36
C PRO A 133 7.50 -6.30 -16.89
N VAL A 134 7.49 -6.12 -18.20
CA VAL A 134 6.46 -5.33 -18.89
C VAL A 134 5.16 -6.12 -18.91
N ASP A 135 4.09 -5.54 -18.38
CA ASP A 135 2.75 -6.11 -18.52
C ASP A 135 2.35 -6.10 -20.00
N ARG A 136 1.77 -7.19 -20.44
CA ARG A 136 1.28 -7.34 -21.84
C ARG A 136 -0.10 -6.73 -22.03
N VAL A 137 -0.80 -6.45 -20.95
CA VAL A 137 -2.15 -5.90 -20.92
C VAL A 137 -2.24 -4.73 -19.93
N ASP A 138 -3.20 -3.85 -20.15
CA ASP A 138 -3.52 -2.84 -19.12
C ASP A 138 -4.10 -3.52 -17.88
N ILE A 139 -3.46 -3.33 -16.73
CA ILE A 139 -3.88 -3.90 -15.44
C ILE A 139 -4.74 -2.96 -14.59
N ALA A 140 -4.99 -1.72 -15.04
CA ALA A 140 -5.88 -0.80 -14.33
C ALA A 140 -7.30 -1.38 -14.11
N PRO A 141 -7.89 -2.15 -15.06
CA PRO A 141 -9.17 -2.82 -14.85
C PRO A 141 -9.17 -3.81 -13.68
N VAL A 142 -8.03 -4.42 -13.34
CA VAL A 142 -7.91 -5.34 -12.18
C VAL A 142 -8.24 -4.60 -10.89
N ARG A 143 -7.67 -3.39 -10.69
CA ARG A 143 -7.94 -2.58 -9.49
C ARG A 143 -9.39 -2.12 -9.43
N ALA A 144 -10.00 -1.79 -10.59
CA ALA A 144 -11.42 -1.47 -10.67
C ALA A 144 -12.29 -2.69 -10.29
N ALA A 145 -11.95 -3.88 -10.79
CA ALA A 145 -12.65 -5.11 -10.46
C ALA A 145 -12.55 -5.45 -8.95
N ILE A 146 -11.37 -5.27 -8.35
CA ILE A 146 -11.17 -5.44 -6.90
C ILE A 146 -12.08 -4.48 -6.10
N ARG A 147 -12.15 -3.19 -6.48
CA ARG A 147 -13.00 -2.21 -5.79
C ARG A 147 -14.49 -2.53 -5.90
N ASN A 148 -14.91 -2.99 -7.10
CA ASN A 148 -16.32 -3.19 -7.43
C ASN A 148 -16.82 -4.63 -7.18
N GLY A 149 -15.93 -5.55 -6.76
CA GLY A 149 -16.28 -6.95 -6.53
C GLY A 149 -16.71 -7.69 -7.81
N ARG A 150 -16.06 -7.37 -8.96
CA ARG A 150 -16.38 -7.96 -10.27
C ARG A 150 -15.41 -9.08 -10.63
N LYS A 151 -15.93 -10.06 -11.39
CA LYS A 151 -15.11 -11.14 -11.94
C LYS A 151 -14.23 -10.64 -13.09
N LEU A 152 -13.10 -11.32 -13.28
CA LEU A 152 -12.23 -11.13 -14.44
C LEU A 152 -12.08 -12.45 -15.19
N ARG A 153 -12.09 -12.38 -16.50
CA ARG A 153 -11.61 -13.44 -17.38
C ARG A 153 -10.20 -13.07 -17.84
N ILE A 154 -9.26 -13.98 -17.63
CA ILE A 154 -7.86 -13.78 -18.03
C ILE A 154 -7.37 -14.97 -18.87
N ALA A 155 -6.54 -14.70 -19.87
CA ALA A 155 -5.65 -15.70 -20.44
C ALA A 155 -4.32 -15.62 -19.68
N TYR A 156 -3.90 -16.73 -19.10
CA TYR A 156 -2.72 -16.81 -18.22
C TYR A 156 -1.73 -17.84 -18.74
N SER A 157 -0.47 -17.42 -18.92
CA SER A 157 0.63 -18.29 -19.27
C SER A 157 1.38 -18.69 -17.99
N ASP A 158 1.47 -19.99 -17.72
CA ASP A 158 2.21 -20.48 -16.56
C ASP A 158 3.73 -20.49 -16.78
N GLU A 159 4.49 -21.05 -15.84
CA GLU A 159 5.96 -21.14 -15.92
C GLU A 159 6.45 -21.99 -17.08
N SER A 160 5.66 -22.99 -17.47
CA SER A 160 5.97 -23.86 -18.63
C SER A 160 5.59 -23.22 -19.96
N GLY A 161 4.98 -22.01 -19.95
CA GLY A 161 4.49 -21.33 -21.14
C GLY A 161 3.10 -21.81 -21.58
N GLN A 162 2.46 -22.70 -20.84
CA GLN A 162 1.13 -23.19 -21.16
C GLN A 162 0.07 -22.10 -20.92
N ALA A 163 -0.62 -21.71 -21.96
CA ALA A 163 -1.71 -20.73 -21.88
C ALA A 163 -3.03 -21.40 -21.44
N THR A 164 -3.73 -20.78 -20.50
CA THR A 164 -5.01 -21.25 -19.99
C THR A 164 -5.96 -20.10 -19.75
N GLN A 165 -7.24 -20.30 -20.07
CA GLN A 165 -8.30 -19.35 -19.71
C GLN A 165 -8.73 -19.55 -18.25
N ARG A 166 -8.83 -18.46 -17.51
CA ARG A 166 -9.21 -18.48 -16.10
C ARG A 166 -10.31 -17.46 -15.84
N MET A 167 -11.31 -17.90 -15.06
CA MET A 167 -12.24 -17.00 -14.40
C MET A 167 -11.76 -16.79 -12.97
N ILE A 168 -11.54 -15.52 -12.59
CA ILE A 168 -10.98 -15.18 -11.29
C ILE A 168 -11.81 -14.10 -10.57
N TRP A 169 -11.81 -14.15 -9.24
CA TRP A 169 -12.41 -13.15 -8.35
C TRP A 169 -11.27 -12.38 -7.68
N PRO A 170 -10.86 -11.25 -8.21
CA PRO A 170 -9.72 -10.52 -7.67
C PRO A 170 -10.09 -9.87 -6.33
N ILE A 171 -9.30 -10.15 -5.31
CA ILE A 171 -9.52 -9.64 -3.95
C ILE A 171 -8.45 -8.67 -3.48
N GLY A 172 -7.27 -8.73 -4.10
CA GLY A 172 -6.13 -7.87 -3.79
C GLY A 172 -5.09 -7.86 -4.89
N MET A 173 -4.16 -6.91 -4.80
CA MET A 173 -2.96 -6.84 -5.63
C MET A 173 -1.78 -6.52 -4.72
N THR A 174 -0.67 -7.22 -4.93
CA THR A 174 0.59 -7.03 -4.21
C THR A 174 1.67 -6.58 -5.17
N PHE A 175 2.45 -5.61 -4.73
CA PHE A 175 3.61 -5.09 -5.44
C PHE A 175 4.86 -5.64 -4.77
N TYR A 176 5.58 -6.50 -5.46
CA TYR A 176 6.91 -6.93 -5.06
C TYR A 176 7.97 -6.10 -5.79
N GLU A 177 9.22 -6.25 -5.40
CA GLU A 177 10.32 -5.51 -6.03
C GLU A 177 10.36 -5.70 -7.55
N ARG A 178 10.10 -6.93 -8.03
CA ARG A 178 10.24 -7.31 -9.44
C ARG A 178 8.97 -7.73 -10.14
N VAL A 179 7.87 -7.91 -9.43
CA VAL A 179 6.61 -8.37 -10.03
C VAL A 179 5.40 -7.77 -9.32
N ARG A 180 4.32 -7.66 -10.05
CA ARG A 180 2.99 -7.40 -9.51
C ARG A 180 2.19 -8.69 -9.54
N VAL A 181 1.43 -8.93 -8.49
CA VAL A 181 0.68 -10.18 -8.32
C VAL A 181 -0.76 -9.87 -7.95
N VAL A 182 -1.70 -10.43 -8.70
CA VAL A 182 -3.12 -10.40 -8.38
C VAL A 182 -3.47 -11.57 -7.50
N ILE A 183 -4.02 -11.30 -6.33
CA ILE A 183 -4.54 -12.30 -5.40
C ILE A 183 -6.01 -12.52 -5.76
N ALA A 184 -6.38 -13.74 -6.12
CA ALA A 184 -7.74 -14.04 -6.55
C ALA A 184 -8.18 -15.47 -6.21
N TRP A 185 -9.48 -15.66 -6.03
CA TRP A 185 -10.09 -16.98 -6.09
C TRP A 185 -10.18 -17.42 -7.55
N CYS A 186 -9.68 -18.60 -7.87
CA CYS A 186 -9.72 -19.18 -9.21
C CYS A 186 -10.85 -20.19 -9.34
N GLU A 187 -11.85 -19.92 -10.18
CA GLU A 187 -12.98 -20.85 -10.38
C GLU A 187 -12.55 -22.22 -10.91
N LEU A 188 -11.56 -22.26 -11.80
CA LEU A 188 -11.07 -23.53 -12.34
C LEU A 188 -10.37 -24.40 -11.29
N ARG A 189 -9.64 -23.78 -10.37
CA ARG A 189 -8.88 -24.49 -9.33
C ARG A 189 -9.62 -24.60 -7.99
N GLN A 190 -10.74 -23.91 -7.85
CA GLN A 190 -11.54 -23.82 -6.61
C GLN A 190 -10.67 -23.50 -5.37
N ALA A 191 -9.70 -22.58 -5.56
CA ALA A 191 -8.73 -22.18 -4.55
C ALA A 191 -8.24 -20.74 -4.79
N PHE A 192 -7.69 -20.10 -3.75
CA PHE A 192 -6.95 -18.86 -3.92
C PHE A 192 -5.67 -19.12 -4.69
N ARG A 193 -5.35 -18.21 -5.61
CA ARG A 193 -4.15 -18.26 -6.45
C ARG A 193 -3.57 -16.87 -6.63
N HIS A 194 -2.27 -16.87 -6.89
CA HIS A 194 -1.48 -15.70 -7.17
C HIS A 194 -1.16 -15.64 -8.66
N PHE A 195 -1.61 -14.59 -9.33
CA PHE A 195 -1.41 -14.41 -10.77
C PHE A 195 -0.43 -13.26 -11.00
N ARG A 196 0.74 -13.55 -11.53
CA ARG A 196 1.70 -12.53 -11.94
C ARG A 196 1.13 -11.74 -13.12
N THR A 197 1.19 -10.42 -13.06
CA THR A 197 0.58 -9.56 -14.08
C THR A 197 1.28 -9.67 -15.44
N ASP A 198 2.60 -9.84 -15.44
CA ASP A 198 3.42 -10.03 -16.65
C ASP A 198 3.10 -11.32 -17.43
N ARG A 199 2.41 -12.28 -16.79
CA ARG A 199 1.98 -13.54 -17.40
C ARG A 199 0.52 -13.51 -17.87
N ILE A 200 -0.19 -12.41 -17.68
CA ILE A 200 -1.53 -12.21 -18.20
C ILE A 200 -1.41 -11.70 -19.63
N THR A 201 -1.91 -12.49 -20.59
CA THR A 201 -1.86 -12.14 -22.01
C THR A 201 -3.15 -11.50 -22.53
N GLU A 202 -4.28 -11.81 -21.88
CA GLU A 202 -5.58 -11.18 -22.15
C GLU A 202 -6.30 -10.91 -20.83
N LEU A 203 -7.06 -9.83 -20.78
CA LEU A 203 -7.83 -9.45 -19.61
C LEU A 203 -9.17 -8.83 -20.03
N ALA A 204 -10.25 -9.37 -19.51
CA ALA A 204 -11.59 -8.81 -19.68
C ALA A 204 -12.30 -8.69 -18.33
N ALA A 205 -12.71 -7.47 -18.00
CA ALA A 205 -13.57 -7.22 -16.83
C ALA A 205 -15.01 -7.59 -17.18
N LEU A 206 -15.65 -8.34 -16.29
CA LEU A 206 -17.02 -8.75 -16.47
C LEU A 206 -17.96 -7.87 -15.64
N GLU A 207 -19.20 -7.74 -16.09
CA GLU A 207 -20.26 -7.07 -15.30
C GLU A 207 -20.68 -7.91 -14.09
N GLU A 208 -20.44 -9.21 -14.15
CA GLU A 208 -20.79 -10.16 -13.12
C GLU A 208 -19.97 -9.93 -11.83
N ARG A 209 -20.67 -9.83 -10.72
CA ARG A 209 -20.06 -9.78 -9.38
C ARG A 209 -19.81 -11.20 -8.89
N TYR A 210 -18.69 -11.38 -8.19
CA TYR A 210 -18.46 -12.65 -7.51
C TYR A 210 -19.28 -12.74 -6.21
N PRO A 211 -19.63 -13.96 -5.76
CA PRO A 211 -20.41 -14.16 -4.55
C PRO A 211 -19.63 -13.76 -3.30
N GLY A 212 -20.34 -13.22 -2.32
CA GLY A 212 -19.76 -12.81 -1.05
C GLY A 212 -19.12 -11.42 -1.07
N ARG A 213 -18.64 -11.01 0.09
CA ARG A 213 -17.97 -9.71 0.26
C ARG A 213 -16.46 -9.85 0.10
N ARG A 214 -15.84 -8.94 -0.65
CA ARG A 214 -14.37 -8.90 -0.81
C ARG A 214 -13.62 -9.02 0.52
N ALA A 215 -14.08 -8.33 1.56
CA ALA A 215 -13.44 -8.34 2.87
C ALA A 215 -13.48 -9.72 3.55
N GLU A 216 -14.50 -10.53 3.29
CA GLU A 216 -14.62 -11.91 3.81
C GLU A 216 -13.67 -12.85 3.08
N LEU A 217 -13.64 -12.77 1.75
CA LEU A 217 -12.71 -13.53 0.91
C LEU A 217 -11.26 -13.17 1.25
N PHE A 218 -10.96 -11.89 1.47
CA PHE A 218 -9.63 -11.43 1.84
C PHE A 218 -9.19 -12.00 3.20
N ARG A 219 -10.08 -11.96 4.22
CA ARG A 219 -9.79 -12.58 5.53
C ARG A 219 -9.60 -14.09 5.44
N ARG A 220 -10.39 -14.77 4.60
CA ARG A 220 -10.22 -16.19 4.36
C ARG A 220 -8.87 -16.49 3.71
N TRP A 221 -8.49 -15.75 2.67
CA TRP A 221 -7.18 -15.86 2.05
C TRP A 221 -6.05 -15.59 3.05
N GLN A 222 -6.13 -14.55 3.88
CA GLN A 222 -5.12 -14.25 4.90
C GLN A 222 -4.86 -15.43 5.83
N LYS A 223 -5.92 -16.08 6.31
CA LYS A 223 -5.80 -17.28 7.17
C LYS A 223 -5.16 -18.46 6.44
N GLU A 224 -5.51 -18.67 5.17
CA GLU A 224 -4.92 -19.74 4.36
C GLU A 224 -3.45 -19.45 4.09
N GLU A 225 -3.10 -18.21 3.78
CA GLU A 225 -1.72 -17.76 3.55
C GLU A 225 -0.84 -17.87 4.82
N GLU A 226 -1.38 -17.49 5.97
CA GLU A 226 -0.68 -17.60 7.27
C GLU A 226 -0.37 -19.06 7.58
N ARG A 227 -1.36 -19.94 7.44
CA ARG A 227 -1.15 -21.39 7.61
C ARG A 227 -0.09 -21.94 6.64
N THR A 228 -0.14 -21.52 5.39
CA THR A 228 0.82 -21.93 4.37
C THR A 228 2.24 -21.47 4.71
N ARG A 229 2.41 -20.25 5.23
CA ARG A 229 3.70 -19.73 5.69
C ARG A 229 4.25 -20.51 6.89
N GLU A 230 3.38 -20.84 7.84
CA GLU A 230 3.78 -21.64 9.02
C GLU A 230 4.21 -23.05 8.62
N GLU A 231 3.46 -23.70 7.72
CA GLU A 231 3.79 -25.03 7.19
C GLU A 231 5.12 -25.00 6.45
N TRP A 232 5.32 -23.98 5.59
CA TRP A 232 6.55 -23.79 4.84
C TRP A 232 7.75 -23.54 5.77
N ALA A 233 7.62 -22.65 6.75
CA ALA A 233 8.68 -22.40 7.74
C ALA A 233 9.00 -23.64 8.59
N ARG A 234 8.05 -24.51 8.84
CA ARG A 234 8.27 -25.80 9.51
C ARG A 234 9.05 -26.76 8.62
N CYS A 235 8.65 -26.93 7.34
CA CYS A 235 9.37 -27.75 6.39
C CYS A 235 10.84 -27.33 6.23
N GLN A 236 11.08 -26.02 6.15
CA GLN A 236 12.45 -25.47 6.08
C GLN A 236 13.29 -25.83 7.31
N ARG A 237 12.71 -25.70 8.53
CA ARG A 237 13.42 -26.09 9.76
C ARG A 237 13.71 -27.58 9.87
N GLU A 238 12.85 -28.41 9.26
CA GLU A 238 12.98 -29.87 9.27
C GLU A 238 13.79 -30.40 8.07
N GLY A 239 14.30 -29.53 7.20
CA GLY A 239 15.07 -29.93 6.02
C GLY A 239 14.27 -30.73 4.97
N ARG A 240 12.93 -30.61 5.01
CA ARG A 240 12.02 -31.24 4.05
C ARG A 240 11.66 -30.29 2.92
N GLU A 241 11.55 -30.82 1.71
CA GLU A 241 11.00 -30.04 0.59
C GLU A 241 9.53 -29.69 0.88
N ALA A 242 9.23 -28.40 0.86
CA ALA A 242 7.85 -27.95 0.97
C ALA A 242 7.10 -28.25 -0.33
N PRO A 243 5.82 -28.68 -0.27
CA PRO A 243 5.02 -28.90 -1.46
C PRO A 243 4.98 -27.61 -2.30
N GLN A 244 5.16 -27.74 -3.63
CA GLN A 244 5.12 -26.57 -4.56
C GLN A 244 3.86 -25.70 -4.42
N GLN A 245 2.76 -26.28 -3.93
CA GLN A 245 1.51 -25.57 -3.64
C GLN A 245 1.56 -24.75 -2.35
N ALA A 246 2.56 -24.97 -1.51
CA ALA A 246 2.75 -24.33 -0.20
C ALA A 246 3.77 -23.18 -0.22
N GLN A 247 4.25 -22.75 -1.39
CA GLN A 247 5.12 -21.57 -1.47
C GLN A 247 4.30 -20.31 -1.21
N PRO A 248 4.66 -19.51 -0.17
CA PRO A 248 3.98 -18.25 0.10
C PRO A 248 4.15 -17.28 -1.08
N ALA A 249 3.19 -16.38 -1.25
CA ALA A 249 3.19 -15.40 -2.35
C ALA A 249 4.49 -14.58 -2.43
N SER A 250 5.16 -14.35 -1.30
CA SER A 250 6.43 -13.64 -1.21
C SER A 250 7.60 -14.38 -1.86
N GLU A 251 7.57 -15.70 -1.91
CA GLU A 251 8.64 -16.51 -2.51
C GLU A 251 8.34 -16.99 -3.93
N ALA A 252 7.07 -16.96 -4.35
CA ALA A 252 6.69 -17.10 -5.74
C ALA A 252 7.16 -15.91 -6.61
N ALA A 253 7.66 -14.83 -5.99
CA ALA A 253 8.37 -13.75 -6.65
C ALA A 253 9.81 -14.20 -6.97
N PRO A 254 10.38 -13.88 -8.16
CA PRO A 254 11.74 -14.26 -8.49
C PRO A 254 12.71 -13.71 -7.44
N GLN A 255 13.50 -14.59 -6.85
CA GLN A 255 14.57 -14.18 -5.93
C GLN A 255 15.58 -13.30 -6.68
N PRO A 256 16.17 -12.28 -6.05
CA PRO A 256 17.23 -11.50 -6.66
C PRO A 256 18.36 -12.46 -7.04
N ARG A 257 18.71 -12.50 -8.32
CA ARG A 257 19.96 -13.16 -8.71
C ARG A 257 21.05 -12.47 -7.93
N SER A 258 21.89 -13.22 -7.21
CA SER A 258 23.08 -12.70 -6.54
C SER A 258 23.98 -12.05 -7.58
N THR A 259 23.79 -10.77 -7.82
CA THR A 259 24.74 -9.96 -8.55
C THR A 259 25.87 -9.69 -7.56
N THR A 260 26.95 -10.44 -7.69
CA THR A 260 28.23 -10.06 -7.11
C THR A 260 28.50 -8.61 -7.51
N PRO A 261 28.76 -7.67 -6.56
CA PRO A 261 29.03 -6.30 -6.91
C PRO A 261 30.24 -6.26 -7.85
N PRO A 262 30.25 -5.40 -8.87
CA PRO A 262 31.43 -5.27 -9.72
C PRO A 262 32.61 -4.84 -8.86
N THR A 263 33.56 -5.75 -8.71
CA THR A 263 34.85 -5.49 -8.12
C THR A 263 35.62 -4.58 -9.09
N SER A 264 35.65 -3.30 -8.85
CA SER A 264 36.71 -2.36 -9.27
C SER A 264 36.21 -0.91 -9.21
N PHE A 265 36.32 -0.29 -8.05
CA PHE A 265 36.70 1.10 -8.03
C PHE A 265 38.25 1.12 -8.14
N ALA A 266 38.75 1.11 -9.36
CA ALA A 266 40.14 1.47 -9.61
C ALA A 266 40.31 2.94 -9.19
N ARG A 267 41.17 3.19 -8.21
CA ARG A 267 41.65 4.53 -7.88
C ARG A 267 42.35 5.12 -9.11
N PRO A 268 42.10 6.37 -9.50
CA PRO A 268 42.95 7.03 -10.47
C PRO A 268 44.34 7.22 -9.86
N GLU A 269 45.34 6.68 -10.54
CA GLU A 269 46.77 6.93 -10.21
C GLU A 269 47.05 8.42 -10.30
N ALA A 270 47.61 8.95 -9.22
CA ALA A 270 48.14 10.30 -9.17
C ALA A 270 49.39 10.40 -10.08
N THR A 271 49.22 11.03 -11.22
CA THR A 271 50.37 11.40 -12.09
C THR A 271 51.16 12.46 -11.40
N SER A 272 52.31 12.10 -10.85
CA SER A 272 53.34 13.02 -10.38
C SER A 272 53.96 13.71 -11.59
N ALA A 273 53.65 14.99 -11.82
CA ALA A 273 54.41 15.83 -12.71
C ALA A 273 55.72 16.26 -11.99
N SER A 274 56.82 15.69 -12.40
CA SER A 274 58.16 16.16 -12.06
C SER A 274 58.44 17.47 -12.79
N ALA A 275 58.71 18.52 -12.05
CA ALA A 275 59.28 19.76 -12.57
C ALA A 275 60.80 19.58 -12.74
N ALA A 276 61.24 19.84 -13.91
CA ALA A 276 62.65 20.15 -14.13
C ALA A 276 62.78 21.14 -15.31
N GLY A 277 63.47 22.26 -15.06
CA GLY A 277 63.95 23.21 -16.05
C GLY A 277 63.41 24.62 -15.89
#